data_3a24a15888036ea242de60c97d384ee6
#
_entry.id   3a24a15888036ea242de60c97d384ee6
#
_cell.length_a   1.000
_cell.length_b   1.000
_cell.length_c   1.000
_cell.angle_alpha   90.00
_cell.angle_beta   90.00
_cell.angle_gamma   90.00
#
_symmetry.space_group_name_H-M   'P 1'
#
loop_
_entity.id
_entity.type
_entity.pdbx_description
1 polymer ?
#
loop_
_entity_poly.entity_id
_entity_poly.type
_entity_poly.pdbx_seq_one_letter_code
_entity_poly.pdbx_strand_id
1 'polypeptide(L)'
;MAIYENITELIGNTPIVKLNRLVPEEAADVYVKLEAFNPGSSVKDRIALSMIEKAEADGLIKPGDTIVEATSGNTGIGLSWVGAAKGYKVVIVMPETMSVERRKIIQAYGAELVLTPGSEGMKGAIAKAEAIAAERNGFLPLQFENPANPEVHERTTGQEIVDTFGKDGLDAFVAGVGTGGTVSGISHTLKKNNPAVKVYAVEANESAVLSGEKPGPHKIQGISAGFIPNTLDTNAYDGVRRVSSEEAFELARAIGGAEGFLVGISSAAAIYAAIEVAKELGSGKKVLALAPDNGERYLSTTLYEFE
;
A
#
# COMPACT_ATOMS: atom_id res chain seq x y z
N MET A 1 19.72 0.92 -21.90
CA MET A 1 19.92 0.82 -20.44
C MET A 1 20.10 2.23 -19.93
N ALA A 2 19.44 2.57 -18.82
CA ALA A 2 19.57 3.87 -18.17
C ALA A 2 20.52 3.78 -16.97
N ILE A 3 21.26 4.85 -16.71
CA ILE A 3 22.05 5.04 -15.49
C ILE A 3 21.29 6.07 -14.67
N TYR A 4 21.10 5.78 -13.39
CA TYR A 4 20.39 6.62 -12.43
C TYR A 4 21.37 7.22 -11.43
N GLU A 5 21.12 8.44 -10.99
CA GLU A 5 22.01 9.14 -10.04
C GLU A 5 21.89 8.54 -8.63
N ASN A 6 20.68 8.09 -8.27
CA ASN A 6 20.44 7.43 -6.99
C ASN A 6 19.24 6.48 -7.06
N ILE A 7 19.08 5.67 -6.03
CA ILE A 7 18.07 4.60 -5.98
C ILE A 7 16.61 5.13 -5.94
N THR A 8 16.37 6.36 -5.49
CA THR A 8 15.01 6.91 -5.41
C THR A 8 14.38 7.16 -6.77
N GLU A 9 15.20 7.33 -7.81
CA GLU A 9 14.75 7.52 -9.20
C GLU A 9 14.12 6.25 -9.81
N LEU A 10 14.32 5.09 -9.17
CA LEU A 10 13.73 3.82 -9.60
C LEU A 10 12.31 3.61 -9.06
N ILE A 11 11.77 4.53 -8.26
CA ILE A 11 10.39 4.42 -7.76
C ILE A 11 9.41 4.64 -8.91
N GLY A 12 8.41 3.77 -9.00
CA GLY A 12 7.37 3.86 -10.01
C GLY A 12 7.65 3.05 -11.27
N ASN A 13 6.90 3.31 -12.32
CA ASN A 13 6.91 2.53 -13.56
C ASN A 13 6.84 1.01 -13.33
N THR A 14 6.05 0.63 -12.33
CA THR A 14 5.91 -0.77 -11.92
C THR A 14 5.14 -1.56 -12.98
N PRO A 15 5.50 -2.83 -13.22
CA PRO A 15 4.89 -3.63 -14.26
C PRO A 15 3.44 -4.00 -13.95
N ILE A 16 2.70 -4.25 -15.03
CA ILE A 16 1.32 -4.77 -14.98
C ILE A 16 1.32 -6.12 -15.68
N VAL A 17 0.77 -7.15 -15.04
CA VAL A 17 0.65 -8.51 -15.59
C VAL A 17 -0.80 -8.92 -15.67
N LYS A 18 -1.16 -9.70 -16.70
CA LYS A 18 -2.48 -10.32 -16.84
C LYS A 18 -2.50 -11.66 -16.09
N LEU A 19 -3.58 -11.94 -15.36
CA LEU A 19 -3.84 -13.27 -14.81
C LEU A 19 -4.37 -14.20 -15.90
N ASN A 20 -3.88 -15.43 -15.92
CA ASN A 20 -4.19 -16.35 -17.01
C ASN A 20 -4.86 -17.66 -16.54
N ARG A 21 -4.79 -18.03 -15.26
CA ARG A 21 -5.25 -19.33 -14.76
C ARG A 21 -6.27 -19.24 -13.63
N LEU A 22 -6.31 -18.09 -12.92
CA LEU A 22 -7.21 -17.90 -11.78
C LEU A 22 -8.52 -17.18 -12.15
N VAL A 23 -8.63 -16.71 -13.39
CA VAL A 23 -9.80 -15.97 -13.87
C VAL A 23 -10.61 -16.87 -14.80
N PRO A 24 -11.93 -17.03 -14.57
CA PRO A 24 -12.80 -17.78 -15.49
C PRO A 24 -12.81 -17.21 -16.90
N GLU A 25 -12.93 -18.05 -17.92
CA GLU A 25 -12.87 -17.67 -19.33
C GLU A 25 -13.98 -16.66 -19.74
N GLU A 26 -15.15 -16.78 -19.11
CA GLU A 26 -16.29 -15.89 -19.34
C GLU A 26 -16.21 -14.55 -18.59
N ALA A 27 -15.26 -14.38 -17.69
CA ALA A 27 -15.06 -13.14 -16.92
C ALA A 27 -14.29 -12.09 -17.72
N ALA A 28 -14.22 -10.88 -17.20
CA ALA A 28 -13.35 -9.84 -17.72
C ALA A 28 -11.87 -10.21 -17.55
N ASP A 29 -10.99 -9.63 -18.36
CA ASP A 29 -9.55 -9.75 -18.16
C ASP A 29 -9.12 -9.08 -16.84
N VAL A 30 -8.40 -9.79 -16.00
CA VAL A 30 -7.85 -9.24 -14.75
C VAL A 30 -6.36 -8.99 -14.91
N TYR A 31 -5.95 -7.78 -14.60
CA TYR A 31 -4.57 -7.31 -14.58
C TYR A 31 -4.15 -6.96 -13.16
N VAL A 32 -2.88 -7.10 -12.86
CA VAL A 32 -2.31 -6.81 -11.53
C VAL A 32 -1.11 -5.88 -11.68
N LYS A 33 -1.18 -4.70 -11.04
CA LYS A 33 -0.04 -3.77 -10.96
C LYS A 33 0.84 -4.14 -9.78
N LEU A 34 2.07 -4.55 -10.06
CA LEU A 34 3.00 -5.14 -9.10
C LEU A 34 3.88 -4.07 -8.43
N GLU A 35 3.41 -3.46 -7.35
CA GLU A 35 4.14 -2.43 -6.61
C GLU A 35 5.35 -2.96 -5.83
N ALA A 36 5.50 -4.28 -5.71
CA ALA A 36 6.71 -4.90 -5.19
C ALA A 36 7.96 -4.65 -6.04
N PHE A 37 7.82 -4.17 -7.28
CA PHE A 37 8.94 -3.79 -8.14
C PHE A 37 9.53 -2.41 -7.81
N ASN A 38 8.96 -1.66 -6.88
CA ASN A 38 9.64 -0.50 -6.30
C ASN A 38 10.89 -0.94 -5.52
N PRO A 39 11.91 -0.09 -5.37
CA PRO A 39 13.18 -0.43 -4.72
C PRO A 39 13.06 -1.01 -3.30
N GLY A 40 12.15 -0.49 -2.49
CA GLY A 40 11.84 -1.00 -1.16
C GLY A 40 10.75 -2.08 -1.16
N SER A 41 10.39 -2.58 -2.34
CA SER A 41 9.45 -3.69 -2.58
C SER A 41 8.02 -3.45 -2.10
N SER A 42 7.54 -2.19 -2.13
CA SER A 42 6.12 -1.90 -1.88
C SER A 42 5.65 -0.58 -2.48
N VAL A 43 4.33 -0.43 -2.55
CA VAL A 43 3.64 0.81 -2.92
C VAL A 43 4.00 1.99 -2.02
N LYS A 44 4.43 1.74 -0.79
CA LYS A 44 4.75 2.77 0.21
C LYS A 44 6.05 3.53 -0.09
N ASP A 45 6.87 3.02 -0.98
CA ASP A 45 8.05 3.73 -1.46
C ASP A 45 7.67 5.07 -2.08
N ARG A 46 6.55 5.10 -2.82
CA ARG A 46 6.03 6.30 -3.46
C ARG A 46 5.67 7.39 -2.45
N ILE A 47 4.91 7.04 -1.42
CA ILE A 47 4.51 8.01 -0.40
C ILE A 47 5.67 8.42 0.51
N ALA A 48 6.59 7.52 0.81
CA ALA A 48 7.77 7.83 1.61
C ALA A 48 8.60 8.93 0.95
N LEU A 49 8.91 8.78 -0.35
CA LEU A 49 9.63 9.81 -1.10
C LEU A 49 8.81 11.10 -1.18
N SER A 50 7.53 11.02 -1.54
CA SER A 50 6.67 12.19 -1.74
C SER A 50 6.51 13.03 -0.47
N MET A 51 6.30 12.40 0.69
CA MET A 51 6.16 13.12 1.96
C MET A 51 7.47 13.81 2.38
N ILE A 52 8.64 13.18 2.14
CA ILE A 52 9.95 13.76 2.42
C ILE A 52 10.21 14.94 1.47
N GLU A 53 10.03 14.77 0.17
CA GLU A 53 10.26 15.83 -0.82
C GLU A 53 9.32 17.02 -0.63
N LYS A 54 8.07 16.77 -0.26
CA LYS A 54 7.13 17.84 0.08
C LYS A 54 7.60 18.64 1.30
N ALA A 55 8.06 17.95 2.35
CA ALA A 55 8.59 18.59 3.54
C ALA A 55 9.89 19.39 3.25
N GLU A 56 10.76 18.89 2.37
CA GLU A 56 11.94 19.62 1.87
C GLU A 56 11.53 20.90 1.12
N ALA A 57 10.57 20.78 0.19
CA ALA A 57 10.09 21.90 -0.60
C ALA A 57 9.42 23.00 0.27
N ASP A 58 8.74 22.59 1.33
CA ASP A 58 8.12 23.50 2.30
C ASP A 58 9.13 24.07 3.32
N GLY A 59 10.38 23.65 3.27
CA GLY A 59 11.45 24.10 4.19
C GLY A 59 11.32 23.57 5.61
N LEU A 60 10.56 22.48 5.80
CA LEU A 60 10.33 21.85 7.10
C LEU A 60 11.50 20.97 7.54
N ILE A 61 12.19 20.36 6.60
CA ILE A 61 13.34 19.47 6.83
C ILE A 61 14.45 19.67 5.79
N LYS A 62 15.66 19.28 6.15
CA LYS A 62 16.83 19.20 5.27
C LYS A 62 17.67 17.96 5.62
N PRO A 63 18.53 17.46 4.71
CA PRO A 63 19.43 16.36 5.02
C PRO A 63 20.17 16.55 6.36
N GLY A 64 20.19 15.46 7.16
CA GLY A 64 20.72 15.48 8.54
C GLY A 64 19.66 15.60 9.63
N ASP A 65 18.48 16.10 9.31
CA ASP A 65 17.35 16.19 10.26
C ASP A 65 16.78 14.80 10.58
N THR A 66 15.92 14.73 11.60
CA THR A 66 15.31 13.49 12.07
C THR A 66 13.88 13.38 11.57
N ILE A 67 13.54 12.22 11.00
CA ILE A 67 12.18 11.83 10.63
C ILE A 67 11.72 10.76 11.61
N VAL A 68 10.52 10.92 12.16
CA VAL A 68 9.94 9.99 13.14
C VAL A 68 8.57 9.54 12.66
N GLU A 69 8.30 8.25 12.63
CA GLU A 69 6.96 7.73 12.26
C GLU A 69 6.57 6.53 13.10
N ALA A 70 5.32 6.51 13.54
CA ALA A 70 4.70 5.34 14.16
C ALA A 70 4.08 4.46 13.07
N THR A 71 4.72 3.35 12.76
CA THR A 71 4.21 2.43 11.73
C THR A 71 4.80 1.04 11.90
N SER A 72 3.96 0.03 11.72
CA SER A 72 4.38 -1.38 11.74
C SER A 72 4.52 -1.98 10.34
N GLY A 73 4.28 -1.19 9.29
CA GLY A 73 4.14 -1.69 7.94
C GLY A 73 5.21 -1.21 6.95
N ASN A 74 4.85 -1.30 5.69
CA ASN A 74 5.71 -0.94 4.56
C ASN A 74 6.14 0.53 4.54
N THR A 75 5.37 1.43 5.15
CA THR A 75 5.74 2.84 5.29
C THR A 75 7.02 3.02 6.10
N GLY A 76 7.18 2.26 7.19
CA GLY A 76 8.41 2.29 7.99
C GLY A 76 9.63 1.85 7.18
N ILE A 77 9.49 0.83 6.34
CA ILE A 77 10.54 0.37 5.43
C ILE A 77 10.82 1.46 4.38
N GLY A 78 9.78 2.02 3.77
CA GLY A 78 9.91 3.08 2.76
C GLY A 78 10.63 4.31 3.30
N LEU A 79 10.21 4.83 4.47
CA LEU A 79 10.87 5.97 5.12
C LEU A 79 12.33 5.66 5.49
N SER A 80 12.61 4.43 5.94
CA SER A 80 13.96 4.03 6.34
C SER A 80 14.94 4.08 5.16
N TRP A 81 14.60 3.44 4.04
CA TRP A 81 15.51 3.39 2.89
C TRP A 81 15.59 4.72 2.12
N VAL A 82 14.46 5.43 1.95
CA VAL A 82 14.46 6.77 1.33
C VAL A 82 15.23 7.76 2.21
N GLY A 83 15.02 7.71 3.53
CA GLY A 83 15.76 8.52 4.49
C GLY A 83 17.27 8.26 4.41
N ALA A 84 17.69 6.99 4.36
CA ALA A 84 19.08 6.62 4.17
C ALA A 84 19.66 7.17 2.85
N ALA A 85 18.92 7.02 1.74
CA ALA A 85 19.35 7.52 0.43
C ALA A 85 19.48 9.06 0.38
N LYS A 86 18.65 9.78 1.13
CA LYS A 86 18.63 11.26 1.17
C LYS A 86 19.40 11.86 2.37
N GLY A 87 20.03 11.02 3.21
CA GLY A 87 20.87 11.49 4.33
C GLY A 87 20.11 11.96 5.57
N TYR A 88 18.91 11.43 5.81
CA TYR A 88 18.12 11.69 7.03
C TYR A 88 18.39 10.66 8.13
N LYS A 89 18.19 11.07 9.37
CA LYS A 89 18.07 10.16 10.50
C LYS A 89 16.62 9.70 10.60
N VAL A 90 16.36 8.41 10.60
CA VAL A 90 15.01 7.87 10.66
C VAL A 90 14.80 7.09 11.95
N VAL A 91 13.71 7.37 12.64
CA VAL A 91 13.25 6.66 13.84
C VAL A 91 11.88 6.07 13.55
N ILE A 92 11.78 4.76 13.58
CA ILE A 92 10.51 4.04 13.43
C ILE A 92 10.08 3.48 14.78
N VAL A 93 8.84 3.78 15.14
CA VAL A 93 8.24 3.34 16.40
C VAL A 93 7.14 2.32 16.09
N MET A 94 7.17 1.17 16.75
CA MET A 94 6.16 0.12 16.58
C MET A 94 6.00 -0.74 17.83
N PRO A 95 4.83 -1.39 18.02
CA PRO A 95 4.66 -2.38 19.08
C PRO A 95 5.61 -3.57 18.90
N GLU A 96 6.08 -4.13 20.02
CA GLU A 96 6.97 -5.28 20.03
C GLU A 96 6.36 -6.57 19.44
N THR A 97 5.06 -6.61 19.23
CA THR A 97 4.35 -7.74 18.63
C THR A 97 4.45 -7.80 17.10
N MET A 98 5.06 -6.78 16.48
CA MET A 98 5.17 -6.69 15.02
C MET A 98 6.25 -7.61 14.44
N SER A 99 6.15 -7.91 13.16
CA SER A 99 6.99 -8.84 12.39
C SER A 99 8.50 -8.58 12.57
N VAL A 100 9.22 -9.65 12.90
CA VAL A 100 10.69 -9.61 13.08
C VAL A 100 11.41 -9.26 11.77
N GLU A 101 10.89 -9.71 10.61
CA GLU A 101 11.46 -9.39 9.30
C GLU A 101 11.46 -7.89 9.05
N ARG A 102 10.34 -7.22 9.30
CA ARG A 102 10.23 -5.77 9.11
C ARG A 102 11.18 -5.00 10.00
N ARG A 103 11.35 -5.44 11.26
CA ARG A 103 12.32 -4.86 12.20
C ARG A 103 13.74 -4.95 11.63
N LYS A 104 14.13 -6.14 11.15
CA LYS A 104 15.45 -6.37 10.57
C LYS A 104 15.68 -5.53 9.31
N ILE A 105 14.70 -5.41 8.44
CA ILE A 105 14.79 -4.58 7.22
C ILE A 105 14.98 -3.11 7.60
N ILE A 106 14.18 -2.58 8.52
CA ILE A 106 14.29 -1.19 9.00
C ILE A 106 15.68 -0.92 9.57
N GLN A 107 16.19 -1.81 10.44
CA GLN A 107 17.52 -1.69 11.01
C GLN A 107 18.64 -1.85 9.97
N ALA A 108 18.45 -2.69 8.95
CA ALA A 108 19.43 -2.86 7.86
C ALA A 108 19.61 -1.58 7.02
N TYR A 109 18.57 -0.74 6.93
CA TYR A 109 18.67 0.59 6.34
C TYR A 109 19.26 1.65 7.28
N GLY A 110 19.69 1.27 8.49
CA GLY A 110 20.29 2.18 9.46
C GLY A 110 19.30 3.03 10.26
N ALA A 111 18.00 2.77 10.14
CA ALA A 111 17.01 3.47 10.95
C ALA A 111 17.02 2.98 12.40
N GLU A 112 16.81 3.90 13.35
CA GLU A 112 16.58 3.59 14.74
C GLU A 112 15.19 2.96 14.90
N LEU A 113 15.14 1.80 15.57
CA LEU A 113 13.89 1.12 15.86
C LEU A 113 13.57 1.24 17.35
N VAL A 114 12.42 1.82 17.67
CA VAL A 114 11.89 1.94 19.03
C VAL A 114 10.68 1.02 19.17
N LEU A 115 10.76 0.07 20.10
CA LEU A 115 9.66 -0.85 20.40
C LEU A 115 8.87 -0.33 21.61
N THR A 116 7.54 -0.40 21.51
CA THR A 116 6.61 -0.12 22.61
C THR A 116 5.94 -1.39 23.10
N PRO A 117 5.42 -1.41 24.35
CA PRO A 117 4.70 -2.57 24.86
C PRO A 117 3.55 -3.00 23.94
N GLY A 118 3.45 -4.29 23.67
CA GLY A 118 2.40 -4.85 22.81
C GLY A 118 0.98 -4.56 23.32
N SER A 119 0.81 -4.44 24.66
CA SER A 119 -0.46 -4.11 25.31
C SER A 119 -0.98 -2.69 24.97
N GLU A 120 -0.10 -1.78 24.56
CA GLU A 120 -0.45 -0.41 24.19
C GLU A 120 -0.84 -0.27 22.70
N GLY A 121 -0.53 -1.28 21.90
CA GLY A 121 -0.81 -1.31 20.46
C GLY A 121 -0.25 -0.10 19.69
N MET A 122 -0.87 0.22 18.55
CA MET A 122 -0.45 1.38 17.74
C MET A 122 -0.66 2.71 18.45
N LYS A 123 -1.60 2.82 19.38
CA LYS A 123 -1.82 4.06 20.15
C LYS A 123 -0.59 4.41 20.99
N GLY A 124 0.01 3.43 21.65
CA GLY A 124 1.25 3.63 22.40
C GLY A 124 2.42 3.99 21.50
N ALA A 125 2.53 3.36 20.33
CA ALA A 125 3.56 3.69 19.35
C ALA A 125 3.44 5.13 18.83
N ILE A 126 2.23 5.61 18.55
CA ILE A 126 1.96 6.99 18.12
C ILE A 126 2.39 7.99 19.21
N ALA A 127 1.93 7.80 20.44
CA ALA A 127 2.28 8.68 21.54
C ALA A 127 3.81 8.72 21.78
N LYS A 128 4.49 7.57 21.63
CA LYS A 128 5.95 7.50 21.75
C LYS A 128 6.66 8.21 20.59
N ALA A 129 6.15 8.09 19.36
CA ALA A 129 6.71 8.80 18.19
C ALA A 129 6.57 10.32 18.34
N GLU A 130 5.42 10.80 18.77
CA GLU A 130 5.18 12.22 19.06
C GLU A 130 6.15 12.75 20.14
N ALA A 131 6.36 12.00 21.22
CA ALA A 131 7.29 12.37 22.26
C ALA A 131 8.74 12.46 21.74
N ILE A 132 9.19 11.50 20.93
CA ILE A 132 10.52 11.49 20.31
C ILE A 132 10.66 12.67 19.32
N ALA A 133 9.64 12.92 18.52
CA ALA A 133 9.65 14.05 17.57
C ALA A 133 9.76 15.39 18.31
N ALA A 134 9.02 15.58 19.40
CA ALA A 134 9.12 16.77 20.23
C ALA A 134 10.52 16.93 20.88
N GLU A 135 11.09 15.84 21.40
CA GLU A 135 12.42 15.83 22.04
C GLU A 135 13.55 16.18 21.05
N ARG A 136 13.46 15.62 19.83
CA ARG A 136 14.54 15.71 18.82
C ARG A 136 14.29 16.75 17.73
N ASN A 137 13.24 17.57 17.85
CA ASN A 137 12.77 18.44 16.79
C ASN A 137 12.59 17.69 15.45
N GLY A 138 12.01 16.49 15.53
CA GLY A 138 11.83 15.57 14.41
C GLY A 138 10.57 15.88 13.62
N PHE A 139 10.62 15.59 12.34
CA PHE A 139 9.47 15.67 11.43
C PHE A 139 8.62 14.40 11.52
N LEU A 140 7.31 14.57 11.59
CA LEU A 140 6.31 13.49 11.55
C LEU A 140 5.62 13.49 10.17
N PRO A 141 5.86 12.51 9.31
CA PRO A 141 5.23 12.43 7.99
C PRO A 141 3.71 12.27 8.04
N LEU A 142 3.15 11.58 9.05
CA LEU A 142 1.72 11.40 9.29
C LEU A 142 0.97 10.84 8.07
N GLN A 143 1.29 9.62 7.67
CA GLN A 143 0.78 8.98 6.45
C GLN A 143 -0.75 8.97 6.28
N PHE A 144 -1.52 9.01 7.37
CA PHE A 144 -2.99 9.02 7.36
C PHE A 144 -3.62 10.42 7.18
N GLU A 145 -2.79 11.48 7.22
CA GLU A 145 -3.22 12.88 7.21
C GLU A 145 -2.55 13.69 6.10
N ASN A 146 -1.34 13.29 5.69
CA ASN A 146 -0.49 14.04 4.78
C ASN A 146 -1.02 14.00 3.33
N PRO A 147 -1.37 15.15 2.72
CA PRO A 147 -1.89 15.21 1.36
C PRO A 147 -0.88 14.75 0.30
N ALA A 148 0.42 14.79 0.57
CA ALA A 148 1.43 14.27 -0.34
C ALA A 148 1.29 12.77 -0.62
N ASN A 149 0.54 12.04 0.24
CA ASN A 149 0.21 10.63 0.04
C ASN A 149 -0.75 10.44 -1.14
N PRO A 150 -2.00 10.92 -1.16
CA PRO A 150 -2.86 10.77 -2.35
C PRO A 150 -2.30 11.50 -3.57
N GLU A 151 -1.66 12.66 -3.42
CA GLU A 151 -1.10 13.44 -4.52
C GLU A 151 -0.06 12.68 -5.34
N VAL A 152 0.83 11.89 -4.73
CA VAL A 152 1.82 11.11 -5.50
C VAL A 152 1.15 10.03 -6.33
N HIS A 153 0.08 9.42 -5.83
CA HIS A 153 -0.67 8.42 -6.58
C HIS A 153 -1.45 9.05 -7.74
N GLU A 154 -1.97 10.27 -7.57
CA GLU A 154 -2.62 11.01 -8.64
C GLU A 154 -1.64 11.33 -9.77
N ARG A 155 -0.48 11.90 -9.46
CA ARG A 155 0.50 12.34 -10.48
C ARG A 155 1.37 11.24 -11.05
N THR A 156 1.53 10.07 -10.38
CA THR A 156 2.41 8.98 -10.84
C THR A 156 1.66 7.68 -11.09
N THR A 157 1.22 6.98 -10.07
CA THR A 157 0.59 5.65 -10.20
C THR A 157 -0.64 5.69 -11.11
N GLY A 158 -1.50 6.68 -10.94
CA GLY A 158 -2.69 6.87 -11.79
C GLY A 158 -2.31 7.18 -13.23
N GLN A 159 -1.29 8.02 -13.44
CA GLN A 159 -0.81 8.34 -14.78
C GLN A 159 -0.18 7.13 -15.48
N GLU A 160 0.62 6.33 -14.79
CA GLU A 160 1.16 5.06 -15.31
C GLU A 160 0.05 4.11 -15.81
N ILE A 161 -1.07 4.06 -15.10
CA ILE A 161 -2.24 3.24 -15.50
C ILE A 161 -2.90 3.82 -16.76
N VAL A 162 -3.11 5.14 -16.81
CA VAL A 162 -3.69 5.82 -17.99
C VAL A 162 -2.79 5.64 -19.21
N ASP A 163 -1.47 5.77 -19.06
CA ASP A 163 -0.50 5.61 -20.15
C ASP A 163 -0.49 4.16 -20.68
N THR A 164 -0.75 3.18 -19.81
CA THR A 164 -0.76 1.76 -20.18
C THR A 164 -2.06 1.34 -20.87
N PHE A 165 -3.21 1.72 -20.34
CA PHE A 165 -4.51 1.26 -20.85
C PHE A 165 -5.14 2.24 -21.85
N GLY A 166 -4.65 3.48 -21.94
CA GLY A 166 -5.32 4.55 -22.67
C GLY A 166 -6.54 5.10 -21.91
N LYS A 167 -7.16 6.12 -22.47
CA LYS A 167 -8.26 6.84 -21.80
C LYS A 167 -9.47 5.94 -21.48
N ASP A 168 -9.84 5.07 -22.41
CA ASP A 168 -11.06 4.25 -22.31
C ASP A 168 -10.75 2.75 -22.15
N GLY A 169 -9.49 2.40 -21.90
CA GLY A 169 -9.03 1.02 -21.93
C GLY A 169 -9.23 0.22 -20.66
N LEU A 170 -9.68 0.85 -19.55
CA LEU A 170 -9.90 0.21 -18.26
C LEU A 170 -11.37 0.40 -17.83
N ASP A 171 -12.04 -0.69 -17.50
CA ASP A 171 -13.43 -0.67 -17.03
C ASP A 171 -13.54 -0.56 -15.51
N ALA A 172 -12.63 -1.20 -14.75
CA ALA A 172 -12.62 -1.11 -13.30
C ALA A 172 -11.20 -1.13 -12.70
N PHE A 173 -11.04 -0.43 -11.59
CA PHE A 173 -9.85 -0.42 -10.74
C PHE A 173 -10.21 -0.87 -9.33
N VAL A 174 -9.37 -1.71 -8.72
CA VAL A 174 -9.60 -2.31 -7.40
C VAL A 174 -8.35 -2.20 -6.54
N ALA A 175 -8.46 -1.61 -5.36
CA ALA A 175 -7.35 -1.53 -4.42
C ALA A 175 -7.78 -1.54 -2.95
N GLY A 176 -6.95 -2.10 -2.10
CA GLY A 176 -7.14 -2.12 -0.65
C GLY A 176 -6.99 -0.73 -0.01
N VAL A 177 -7.78 -0.45 1.01
CA VAL A 177 -7.74 0.80 1.77
C VAL A 177 -7.02 0.60 3.10
N GLY A 178 -5.76 1.05 3.15
CA GLY A 178 -5.02 1.27 4.40
C GLY A 178 -5.11 2.74 4.79
N THR A 179 -4.26 3.59 4.21
CA THR A 179 -4.36 5.06 4.36
C THR A 179 -5.39 5.68 3.43
N GLY A 180 -5.81 4.98 2.38
CA GLY A 180 -6.73 5.50 1.37
C GLY A 180 -6.10 6.32 0.25
N GLY A 181 -4.84 6.74 0.40
CA GLY A 181 -4.17 7.58 -0.59
C GLY A 181 -4.08 6.94 -1.98
N THR A 182 -3.83 5.63 -2.04
CA THR A 182 -3.76 4.88 -3.31
C THR A 182 -5.09 4.92 -4.05
N VAL A 183 -6.20 4.58 -3.39
CA VAL A 183 -7.53 4.59 -4.00
C VAL A 183 -7.92 6.00 -4.42
N SER A 184 -7.73 6.99 -3.55
CA SER A 184 -8.10 8.39 -3.82
C SER A 184 -7.31 8.97 -4.98
N GLY A 185 -5.98 8.93 -4.92
CA GLY A 185 -5.13 9.55 -5.94
C GLY A 185 -5.30 8.89 -7.32
N ILE A 186 -5.31 7.55 -7.38
CA ILE A 186 -5.52 6.83 -8.65
C ILE A 186 -6.91 7.12 -9.21
N SER A 187 -7.95 7.10 -8.35
CA SER A 187 -9.32 7.38 -8.79
C SER A 187 -9.45 8.77 -9.40
N HIS A 188 -8.87 9.81 -8.79
CA HIS A 188 -8.90 11.17 -9.34
C HIS A 188 -8.35 11.19 -10.76
N THR A 189 -7.19 10.55 -11.00
CA THR A 189 -6.59 10.51 -12.34
C THR A 189 -7.42 9.69 -13.31
N LEU A 190 -7.87 8.50 -12.91
CA LEU A 190 -8.66 7.63 -13.78
C LEU A 190 -9.98 8.29 -14.18
N LYS A 191 -10.76 8.81 -13.23
CA LYS A 191 -12.06 9.44 -13.49
C LYS A 191 -11.96 10.74 -14.27
N LYS A 192 -10.86 11.48 -14.13
CA LYS A 192 -10.57 12.66 -14.95
C LYS A 192 -10.38 12.29 -16.42
N ASN A 193 -9.78 11.14 -16.70
CA ASN A 193 -9.53 10.66 -18.08
C ASN A 193 -10.69 9.84 -18.64
N ASN A 194 -11.34 9.02 -17.79
CA ASN A 194 -12.48 8.17 -18.12
C ASN A 194 -13.53 8.23 -17.00
N PRO A 195 -14.54 9.11 -17.08
CA PRO A 195 -15.58 9.20 -16.04
C PRO A 195 -16.41 7.93 -15.87
N ALA A 196 -16.38 7.01 -16.84
CA ALA A 196 -17.13 5.74 -16.79
C ALA A 196 -16.40 4.64 -16.00
N VAL A 197 -15.08 4.78 -15.74
CA VAL A 197 -14.32 3.78 -14.99
C VAL A 197 -14.90 3.59 -13.57
N LYS A 198 -15.06 2.35 -13.17
CA LYS A 198 -15.49 2.02 -11.82
C LYS A 198 -14.29 1.81 -10.90
N VAL A 199 -14.35 2.38 -9.71
CA VAL A 199 -13.32 2.23 -8.68
C VAL A 199 -13.91 1.53 -7.46
N TYR A 200 -13.26 0.47 -7.02
CA TYR A 200 -13.67 -0.28 -5.85
C TYR A 200 -12.60 -0.24 -4.76
N ALA A 201 -13.03 0.19 -3.58
CA ALA A 201 -12.23 0.13 -2.36
C ALA A 201 -12.37 -1.26 -1.73
N VAL A 202 -11.26 -1.87 -1.29
CA VAL A 202 -11.29 -3.16 -0.60
C VAL A 202 -11.00 -2.99 0.88
N GLU A 203 -11.84 -3.60 1.71
CA GLU A 203 -11.67 -3.67 3.16
C GLU A 203 -11.80 -5.12 3.67
N ALA A 204 -11.25 -5.38 4.86
CA ALA A 204 -11.40 -6.67 5.52
C ALA A 204 -12.86 -6.85 5.97
N ASN A 205 -13.46 -8.00 5.65
CA ASN A 205 -14.82 -8.32 6.06
C ASN A 205 -15.04 -8.26 7.58
N GLU A 206 -14.00 -8.63 8.33
CA GLU A 206 -14.00 -8.65 9.80
C GLU A 206 -13.89 -7.23 10.42
N SER A 207 -13.55 -6.22 9.59
CA SER A 207 -13.36 -4.83 10.03
C SER A 207 -13.89 -3.86 8.97
N ALA A 208 -15.17 -3.98 8.64
CA ALA A 208 -15.83 -3.32 7.51
C ALA A 208 -16.28 -1.89 7.83
N VAL A 209 -15.35 -1.02 8.22
CA VAL A 209 -15.61 0.36 8.64
C VAL A 209 -16.10 1.23 7.49
N LEU A 210 -15.60 1.05 6.27
CA LEU A 210 -16.07 1.77 5.08
C LEU A 210 -17.51 1.41 4.72
N SER A 211 -17.94 0.20 5.07
CA SER A 211 -19.34 -0.27 4.94
C SER A 211 -20.23 0.11 6.12
N GLY A 212 -19.72 0.91 7.08
CA GLY A 212 -20.49 1.40 8.23
C GLY A 212 -20.53 0.46 9.44
N GLU A 213 -19.73 -0.59 9.45
CA GLU A 213 -19.64 -1.51 10.58
C GLU A 213 -18.58 -1.08 11.60
N LYS A 214 -18.57 -1.72 12.76
CA LYS A 214 -17.55 -1.48 13.79
C LYS A 214 -16.22 -2.14 13.38
N PRO A 215 -15.07 -1.53 13.79
CA PRO A 215 -13.79 -2.18 13.58
C PRO A 215 -13.70 -3.48 14.36
N GLY A 216 -13.01 -4.46 13.77
CA GLY A 216 -12.77 -5.76 14.36
C GLY A 216 -11.36 -6.29 14.04
N PRO A 217 -10.90 -7.34 14.75
CA PRO A 217 -9.61 -7.97 14.47
C PRO A 217 -9.66 -8.74 13.15
N HIS A 218 -8.64 -8.57 12.30
CA HIS A 218 -8.46 -9.27 11.05
C HIS A 218 -6.98 -9.56 10.78
N LYS A 219 -6.70 -10.43 9.79
CA LYS A 219 -5.34 -10.86 9.45
C LYS A 219 -4.80 -10.22 8.16
N ILE A 220 -5.56 -9.38 7.47
CA ILE A 220 -5.14 -8.73 6.23
C ILE A 220 -4.29 -7.51 6.57
N GLN A 221 -2.99 -7.70 6.78
CA GLN A 221 -2.07 -6.62 7.11
C GLN A 221 -2.03 -5.57 5.99
N GLY A 222 -2.01 -4.29 6.37
CA GLY A 222 -1.85 -3.15 5.47
C GLY A 222 -3.13 -2.47 5.01
N ILE A 223 -4.30 -3.03 5.31
CA ILE A 223 -5.62 -2.41 5.06
C ILE A 223 -6.47 -2.40 6.32
N SER A 224 -7.63 -1.73 6.27
CA SER A 224 -8.65 -1.71 7.33
C SER A 224 -8.10 -1.28 8.70
N ALA A 225 -7.58 -0.06 8.75
CA ALA A 225 -6.94 0.51 9.96
C ALA A 225 -7.91 0.70 11.16
N GLY A 226 -9.19 0.40 10.99
CA GLY A 226 -10.21 0.52 12.05
C GLY A 226 -10.87 1.91 12.14
N PHE A 227 -10.53 2.80 11.23
CA PHE A 227 -11.11 4.14 11.09
C PHE A 227 -11.06 4.60 9.63
N ILE A 228 -11.78 5.68 9.30
CA ILE A 228 -11.72 6.32 7.97
C ILE A 228 -10.56 7.34 7.98
N PRO A 229 -9.49 7.12 7.17
CA PRO A 229 -8.34 8.03 7.13
C PRO A 229 -8.67 9.39 6.51
N ASN A 230 -7.99 10.46 6.94
CA ASN A 230 -8.15 11.79 6.35
C ASN A 230 -7.62 11.86 4.89
N THR A 231 -6.71 10.97 4.52
CA THR A 231 -6.18 10.85 3.15
C THR A 231 -7.08 10.03 2.21
N LEU A 232 -8.21 9.51 2.71
CA LEU A 232 -9.23 8.84 1.90
C LEU A 232 -10.32 9.83 1.47
N ASP A 233 -10.44 10.05 0.17
CA ASP A 233 -11.63 10.69 -0.39
C ASP A 233 -12.75 9.64 -0.56
N THR A 234 -13.74 9.69 0.31
CA THR A 234 -14.86 8.74 0.30
C THR A 234 -15.79 8.89 -0.91
N ASN A 235 -15.64 9.97 -1.70
CA ASN A 235 -16.38 10.17 -2.95
C ASN A 235 -15.59 9.66 -4.17
N ALA A 236 -14.33 9.25 -3.99
CA ALA A 236 -13.48 8.85 -5.10
C ALA A 236 -13.83 7.45 -5.64
N TYR A 237 -14.40 6.56 -4.86
CA TYR A 237 -14.73 5.19 -5.26
C TYR A 237 -16.25 4.98 -5.43
N ASP A 238 -16.62 4.03 -6.29
CA ASP A 238 -18.01 3.72 -6.64
C ASP A 238 -18.63 2.64 -5.76
N GLY A 239 -17.81 1.88 -5.03
CA GLY A 239 -18.29 0.84 -4.13
C GLY A 239 -17.19 0.25 -3.27
N VAL A 240 -17.59 -0.49 -2.24
CA VAL A 240 -16.71 -1.19 -1.33
C VAL A 240 -16.84 -2.69 -1.55
N ARG A 241 -15.72 -3.39 -1.61
CA ARG A 241 -15.63 -4.85 -1.67
C ARG A 241 -15.06 -5.37 -0.37
N ARG A 242 -15.77 -6.29 0.24
CA ARG A 242 -15.39 -6.93 1.50
C ARG A 242 -14.72 -8.25 1.19
N VAL A 243 -13.54 -8.48 1.75
CA VAL A 243 -12.79 -9.72 1.59
C VAL A 243 -12.40 -10.23 2.98
N SER A 244 -12.68 -11.49 3.27
CA SER A 244 -12.30 -12.10 4.53
C SER A 244 -10.79 -12.43 4.56
N SER A 245 -10.25 -12.57 5.75
CA SER A 245 -8.85 -13.01 5.94
C SER A 245 -8.60 -14.38 5.30
N GLU A 246 -9.59 -15.28 5.35
CA GLU A 246 -9.51 -16.63 4.77
C GLU A 246 -9.41 -16.56 3.24
N GLU A 247 -10.32 -15.86 2.57
CA GLU A 247 -10.30 -15.68 1.11
C GLU A 247 -8.98 -15.08 0.62
N ALA A 248 -8.45 -14.07 1.35
CA ALA A 248 -7.17 -13.46 1.02
C ALA A 248 -6.00 -14.45 1.16
N PHE A 249 -6.00 -15.28 2.21
CA PHE A 249 -4.97 -16.29 2.44
C PHE A 249 -5.01 -17.41 1.39
N GLU A 250 -6.19 -17.93 1.09
CA GLU A 250 -6.37 -18.95 0.06
C GLU A 250 -5.86 -18.48 -1.30
N LEU A 251 -6.24 -17.27 -1.71
CA LEU A 251 -5.77 -16.73 -2.99
C LEU A 251 -4.25 -16.47 -2.99
N ALA A 252 -3.69 -15.94 -1.88
CA ALA A 252 -2.24 -15.69 -1.79
C ALA A 252 -1.42 -16.99 -1.93
N ARG A 253 -1.94 -18.11 -1.42
CA ARG A 253 -1.31 -19.43 -1.59
C ARG A 253 -1.48 -19.96 -3.01
N ALA A 254 -2.66 -19.78 -3.60
CA ALA A 254 -2.98 -20.29 -4.92
C ALA A 254 -2.20 -19.57 -6.04
N ILE A 255 -2.01 -18.26 -5.93
CA ILE A 255 -1.45 -17.43 -7.00
C ILE A 255 0.00 -17.80 -7.34
N GLY A 256 0.78 -18.21 -6.34
CA GLY A 256 2.17 -18.65 -6.56
C GLY A 256 2.25 -19.86 -7.50
N GLY A 257 1.44 -20.88 -7.25
CA GLY A 257 1.41 -22.09 -8.07
C GLY A 257 0.67 -21.93 -9.40
N ALA A 258 -0.31 -21.02 -9.46
CA ALA A 258 -1.12 -20.82 -10.66
C ALA A 258 -0.49 -19.80 -11.62
N GLU A 259 0.02 -18.68 -11.13
CA GLU A 259 0.46 -17.53 -11.95
C GLU A 259 1.98 -17.29 -11.88
N GLY A 260 2.70 -17.96 -10.97
CA GLY A 260 4.16 -17.93 -10.90
C GLY A 260 4.76 -16.72 -10.17
N PHE A 261 3.98 -15.99 -9.37
CA PHE A 261 4.48 -14.90 -8.52
C PHE A 261 3.82 -14.90 -7.14
N LEU A 262 4.54 -14.43 -6.13
CA LEU A 262 4.03 -14.34 -4.77
C LEU A 262 3.47 -12.95 -4.48
N VAL A 263 2.42 -12.89 -3.71
CA VAL A 263 1.78 -11.63 -3.29
C VAL A 263 1.60 -11.57 -1.79
N GLY A 264 1.61 -10.35 -1.23
CA GLY A 264 1.24 -10.15 0.16
C GLY A 264 -0.27 -10.32 0.39
N ILE A 265 -0.67 -10.33 1.66
CA ILE A 265 -2.05 -10.63 2.06
C ILE A 265 -3.04 -9.61 1.49
N SER A 266 -2.74 -8.30 1.62
CA SER A 266 -3.60 -7.25 1.07
C SER A 266 -3.59 -7.20 -0.46
N SER A 267 -2.49 -7.64 -1.09
CA SER A 267 -2.43 -7.81 -2.55
C SER A 267 -3.40 -8.90 -3.00
N ALA A 268 -3.42 -10.03 -2.29
CA ALA A 268 -4.37 -11.11 -2.56
C ALA A 268 -5.83 -10.68 -2.35
N ALA A 269 -6.12 -9.90 -1.29
CA ALA A 269 -7.46 -9.37 -1.07
C ALA A 269 -7.91 -8.47 -2.25
N ALA A 270 -7.04 -7.60 -2.75
CA ALA A 270 -7.36 -6.74 -3.90
C ALA A 270 -7.57 -7.57 -5.19
N ILE A 271 -6.75 -8.60 -5.41
CA ILE A 271 -6.86 -9.51 -6.56
C ILE A 271 -8.15 -10.33 -6.47
N TYR A 272 -8.47 -10.87 -5.28
CA TYR A 272 -9.72 -11.60 -5.06
C TYR A 272 -10.94 -10.74 -5.43
N ALA A 273 -11.00 -9.53 -4.88
CA ALA A 273 -12.09 -8.59 -5.19
C ALA A 273 -12.14 -8.24 -6.69
N ALA A 274 -10.97 -8.12 -7.35
CA ALA A 274 -10.90 -7.85 -8.79
C ALA A 274 -11.43 -9.02 -9.63
N ILE A 275 -11.17 -10.26 -9.22
CA ILE A 275 -11.73 -11.46 -9.88
C ILE A 275 -13.26 -11.48 -9.75
N GLU A 276 -13.79 -11.17 -8.57
CA GLU A 276 -15.24 -11.08 -8.38
C GLU A 276 -15.86 -9.96 -9.24
N VAL A 277 -15.25 -8.78 -9.30
CA VAL A 277 -15.66 -7.69 -10.22
C VAL A 277 -15.60 -8.14 -11.68
N ALA A 278 -14.57 -8.89 -12.05
CA ALA A 278 -14.41 -9.40 -13.42
C ALA A 278 -15.52 -10.39 -13.82
N LYS A 279 -15.95 -11.25 -12.89
CA LYS A 279 -17.10 -12.15 -13.09
C LYS A 279 -18.40 -11.36 -13.31
N GLU A 280 -18.60 -10.27 -12.57
CA GLU A 280 -19.78 -9.42 -12.72
C GLU A 280 -19.80 -8.65 -14.06
N LEU A 281 -18.63 -8.20 -14.53
CA LEU A 281 -18.50 -7.41 -15.77
C LEU A 281 -18.58 -8.28 -17.03
N GLY A 282 -18.11 -9.52 -16.97
CA GLY A 282 -18.10 -10.44 -18.09
C GLY A 282 -17.01 -10.17 -19.13
N SER A 283 -16.95 -11.04 -20.14
CA SER A 283 -15.94 -11.05 -21.19
C SER A 283 -15.86 -9.72 -21.98
N GLY A 284 -14.66 -9.39 -22.44
CA GLY A 284 -14.37 -8.18 -23.22
C GLY A 284 -14.14 -6.92 -22.38
N LYS A 285 -14.20 -7.01 -21.07
CA LYS A 285 -13.90 -5.95 -20.10
C LYS A 285 -12.54 -6.13 -19.47
N LYS A 286 -12.02 -5.09 -18.81
CA LYS A 286 -10.70 -5.09 -18.16
C LYS A 286 -10.79 -4.55 -16.75
N VAL A 287 -10.26 -5.32 -15.80
CA VAL A 287 -10.17 -4.97 -14.38
C VAL A 287 -8.70 -4.92 -13.98
N LEU A 288 -8.29 -3.89 -13.27
CA LEU A 288 -6.94 -3.76 -12.72
C LEU A 288 -6.99 -3.83 -11.20
N ALA A 289 -6.26 -4.77 -10.60
CA ALA A 289 -5.95 -4.79 -9.17
C ALA A 289 -4.59 -4.16 -8.90
N LEU A 290 -4.44 -3.45 -7.79
CA LEU A 290 -3.13 -3.03 -7.31
C LEU A 290 -2.65 -4.00 -6.23
N ALA A 291 -1.47 -4.59 -6.44
CA ALA A 291 -0.78 -5.45 -5.48
C ALA A 291 0.30 -4.64 -4.73
N PRO A 292 0.05 -4.24 -3.47
CA PRO A 292 0.95 -3.33 -2.72
C PRO A 292 2.35 -3.88 -2.47
N ASP A 293 2.51 -5.19 -2.27
CA ASP A 293 3.78 -5.84 -1.95
C ASP A 293 3.77 -7.33 -2.36
N ASN A 294 4.87 -8.04 -2.10
CA ASN A 294 5.01 -9.46 -2.40
C ASN A 294 4.84 -10.35 -1.15
N GLY A 295 4.80 -11.68 -1.40
CA GLY A 295 4.61 -12.69 -0.36
C GLY A 295 5.84 -12.94 0.52
N GLU A 296 7.06 -12.59 0.08
CA GLU A 296 8.29 -12.87 0.81
C GLU A 296 8.32 -12.20 2.20
N ARG A 297 7.63 -11.08 2.36
CA ARG A 297 7.49 -10.38 3.66
C ARG A 297 6.61 -11.10 4.67
N TYR A 298 5.96 -12.19 4.27
CA TYR A 298 4.97 -12.92 5.06
C TYR A 298 5.34 -14.38 5.30
N LEU A 299 6.57 -14.80 4.95
CA LEU A 299 7.03 -16.19 5.07
C LEU A 299 7.04 -16.71 6.51
N SER A 300 7.22 -15.83 7.50
CA SER A 300 7.16 -16.19 8.93
C SER A 300 5.76 -16.03 9.54
N THR A 301 4.77 -15.71 8.74
CA THR A 301 3.37 -15.62 9.18
C THR A 301 2.61 -16.89 8.84
N THR A 302 1.40 -17.02 9.36
CA THR A 302 0.50 -18.15 9.05
C THR A 302 0.04 -18.17 7.58
N LEU A 303 0.41 -17.18 6.76
CA LEU A 303 0.07 -17.16 5.34
C LEU A 303 0.62 -18.39 4.60
N TYR A 304 1.88 -18.76 4.82
CA TYR A 304 2.56 -19.85 4.13
C TYR A 304 2.86 -21.04 5.06
N GLU A 305 2.00 -21.28 6.05
CA GLU A 305 2.01 -22.54 6.76
C GLU A 305 1.38 -23.60 5.85
N PHE A 306 2.22 -24.50 5.32
CA PHE A 306 1.80 -25.69 4.58
C PHE A 306 1.78 -26.86 5.54
N GLU A 307 0.70 -27.66 5.52
CA GLU A 307 0.58 -28.91 6.28
C GLU A 307 1.53 -29.98 5.76
#